data_5c934aa3f73aac8b44030d2b345a7455
#
_entry.id   5c934aa3f73aac8b44030d2b345a7455
#
_cell.length_a   1.000
_cell.length_b   1.000
_cell.length_c   1.000
_cell.angle_alpha   90.00
_cell.angle_beta   90.00
_cell.angle_gamma   90.00
#
_symmetry.space_group_name_H-M   'P 1'
#
loop_
_entity.id
_entity.type
_entity.pdbx_description
1 polymer ?
#
loop_
_entity_poly.entity_id
_entity_poly.type
_entity_poly.pdbx_seq_one_letter_code
_entity_poly.pdbx_strand_id
1 'polypeptide(L)'
;MESMNAQSSMAHNARTMQTKRVKWKDINWIIAESYVNRLQVRIVKAVQKDKWRLVKRLQKLITNSFYAKAIAVKRVITNKGKHTPGIDKVVWETDEDKSKAIEKLDTSKYHAQPLRRVYIEKYGKKEKRPLGIPTMQDRAMQGLMLLALEPVAETTADRVSFGFRRNRSAQDAMEYIFKLLARKTSPQWILEGDIKWCFDHISHEWMLGNIPTDKRIMRQFLKCGYVDRRTLFPTEEGSPQGGLISPTYANLTLDGMEELLLKKYSASSTGYTLSLIHIS
;
A
#
# COMPACT_ATOMS: atom_id res chain seq x y z
N MET A 1 2.95 -20.13 31.83
CA MET A 1 4.00 -19.19 32.33
C MET A 1 5.09 -18.90 31.29
N GLU A 2 5.55 -19.89 30.51
CA GLU A 2 6.59 -19.67 29.50
C GLU A 2 6.21 -18.69 28.38
N SER A 3 4.95 -18.65 27.95
CA SER A 3 4.50 -17.74 26.88
C SER A 3 4.49 -16.26 27.30
N MET A 4 4.27 -15.95 28.55
CA MET A 4 4.32 -14.57 29.07
C MET A 4 5.76 -14.06 29.24
N ASN A 5 6.70 -14.93 29.61
CA ASN A 5 8.11 -14.59 29.72
C ASN A 5 8.76 -14.34 28.35
N ALA A 6 8.38 -15.10 27.32
CA ALA A 6 8.84 -14.87 25.94
C ALA A 6 8.33 -13.54 25.37
N GLN A 7 7.10 -13.14 25.69
CA GLN A 7 6.54 -11.85 25.27
C GLN A 7 7.20 -10.65 25.95
N SER A 8 7.53 -10.78 27.25
CA SER A 8 8.26 -9.75 28.01
C SER A 8 9.70 -9.59 27.49
N SER A 9 10.38 -10.68 27.23
CA SER A 9 11.75 -10.69 26.68
C SER A 9 11.83 -10.06 25.28
N MET A 10 10.87 -10.34 24.41
CA MET A 10 10.83 -9.75 23.05
C MET A 10 10.48 -8.26 23.06
N ALA A 11 9.62 -7.82 23.97
CA ALA A 11 9.30 -6.39 24.14
C ALA A 11 10.49 -5.62 24.74
N HIS A 12 11.24 -6.24 25.67
CA HIS A 12 12.46 -5.68 26.25
C HIS A 12 13.58 -5.59 25.18
N ASN A 13 13.80 -6.62 24.39
CA ASN A 13 14.75 -6.62 23.28
C ASN A 13 14.41 -5.56 22.21
N ALA A 14 13.14 -5.34 21.90
CA ALA A 14 12.72 -4.31 20.96
C ALA A 14 12.98 -2.88 21.48
N ARG A 15 12.90 -2.66 22.80
CA ARG A 15 13.27 -1.37 23.43
C ARG A 15 14.77 -1.18 23.54
N THR A 16 15.51 -2.24 23.90
CA THR A 16 16.98 -2.20 24.09
C THR A 16 17.71 -2.05 22.75
N MET A 17 17.14 -2.52 21.65
CA MET A 17 17.69 -2.33 20.30
C MET A 17 17.59 -0.88 19.78
N GLN A 18 16.78 0.00 20.41
CA GLN A 18 16.76 1.43 20.07
C GLN A 18 18.02 2.20 20.47
N THR A 19 18.86 1.65 21.34
CA THR A 19 20.07 2.34 21.86
C THR A 19 21.38 1.86 21.24
N LYS A 20 21.44 0.69 20.58
CA LYS A 20 22.60 0.22 19.82
C LYS A 20 22.31 0.34 18.32
N ARG A 21 23.19 1.02 17.56
CA ARG A 21 23.17 1.01 16.08
C ARG A 21 23.25 -0.42 15.58
N VAL A 22 22.11 -1.04 15.28
CA VAL A 22 22.06 -2.38 14.68
C VAL A 22 22.54 -2.25 13.25
N LYS A 23 23.62 -2.95 12.89
CA LYS A 23 24.11 -3.00 11.51
C LYS A 23 23.14 -3.80 10.64
N TRP A 24 23.00 -3.42 9.38
CA TRP A 24 22.11 -4.07 8.42
C TRP A 24 22.25 -5.60 8.37
N LYS A 25 23.50 -6.10 8.37
CA LYS A 25 23.84 -7.53 8.33
C LYS A 25 23.43 -8.31 9.58
N ASP A 26 23.27 -7.63 10.72
CA ASP A 26 22.97 -8.26 12.01
C ASP A 26 21.44 -8.34 12.26
N ILE A 27 20.61 -7.89 11.30
CA ILE A 27 19.16 -7.90 11.44
C ILE A 27 18.63 -9.33 11.26
N ASN A 28 17.97 -9.85 12.29
CA ASN A 28 17.23 -11.11 12.18
C ASN A 28 15.87 -10.88 11.52
N TRP A 29 15.79 -11.25 10.24
CA TRP A 29 14.61 -11.02 9.40
C TRP A 29 13.40 -11.84 9.82
N ILE A 30 13.61 -13.07 10.34
CA ILE A 30 12.52 -13.93 10.83
C ILE A 30 11.84 -13.26 12.03
N ILE A 31 12.62 -12.73 12.97
CA ILE A 31 12.07 -12.00 14.12
C ILE A 31 11.39 -10.72 13.66
N ALA A 32 11.96 -9.99 12.71
CA ALA A 32 11.40 -8.75 12.20
C ALA A 32 10.03 -8.99 11.56
N GLU A 33 9.93 -9.96 10.67
CA GLU A 33 8.69 -10.33 9.97
C GLU A 33 7.64 -10.86 10.95
N SER A 34 8.02 -11.75 11.88
CA SER A 34 7.13 -12.27 12.92
C SER A 34 6.56 -11.15 13.81
N TYR A 35 7.39 -10.17 14.19
CA TYR A 35 6.96 -9.04 15.00
C TYR A 35 5.90 -8.18 14.26
N VAL A 36 6.17 -7.83 13.00
CA VAL A 36 5.24 -7.03 12.20
C VAL A 36 3.95 -7.80 11.93
N ASN A 37 4.03 -9.07 11.54
CA ASN A 37 2.87 -9.92 11.31
C ASN A 37 1.94 -10.02 12.53
N ARG A 38 2.49 -10.15 13.74
CA ARG A 38 1.67 -10.16 14.96
C ARG A 38 0.89 -8.86 15.16
N LEU A 39 1.50 -7.71 14.84
CA LEU A 39 0.79 -6.43 14.91
C LEU A 39 -0.26 -6.31 13.81
N GLN A 40 0.02 -6.79 12.59
CA GLN A 40 -0.92 -6.82 11.48
C GLN A 40 -2.15 -7.69 11.79
N VAL A 41 -1.98 -8.89 12.34
CA VAL A 41 -3.09 -9.75 12.79
C VAL A 41 -3.95 -9.05 13.86
N ARG A 42 -3.32 -8.28 14.77
CA ARG A 42 -4.07 -7.50 15.77
C ARG A 42 -4.85 -6.34 15.12
N ILE A 43 -4.31 -5.72 14.05
CA ILE A 43 -5.05 -4.71 13.28
C ILE A 43 -6.28 -5.34 12.64
N VAL A 44 -6.14 -6.48 11.94
CA VAL A 44 -7.28 -7.22 11.34
C VAL A 44 -8.37 -7.47 12.38
N LYS A 45 -8.02 -8.05 13.54
CA LYS A 45 -8.98 -8.32 14.62
C LYS A 45 -9.62 -7.04 15.19
N ALA A 46 -8.90 -5.92 15.17
CA ALA A 46 -9.43 -4.65 15.64
C ALA A 46 -10.39 -4.01 14.62
N VAL A 47 -10.09 -4.13 13.31
CA VAL A 47 -10.98 -3.69 12.21
C VAL A 47 -12.27 -4.49 12.24
N GLN A 48 -12.20 -5.83 12.31
CA GLN A 48 -13.38 -6.71 12.39
C GLN A 48 -14.31 -6.43 13.58
N LYS A 49 -13.82 -5.72 14.61
CA LYS A 49 -14.56 -5.32 15.81
C LYS A 49 -14.81 -3.81 15.89
N ASP A 50 -14.64 -3.09 14.80
CA ASP A 50 -14.80 -1.63 14.70
C ASP A 50 -14.01 -0.81 15.73
N LYS A 51 -12.91 -1.37 16.26
CA LYS A 51 -12.08 -0.72 17.28
C LYS A 51 -11.06 0.25 16.66
N TRP A 52 -11.53 1.26 15.96
CA TRP A 52 -10.70 2.18 15.18
C TRP A 52 -9.63 2.94 15.98
N ARG A 53 -9.89 3.25 17.27
CA ARG A 53 -8.87 3.83 18.16
C ARG A 53 -7.71 2.86 18.38
N LEU A 54 -7.98 1.55 18.49
CA LEU A 54 -6.96 0.52 18.63
C LEU A 54 -6.19 0.34 17.31
N VAL A 55 -6.88 0.36 16.16
CA VAL A 55 -6.24 0.33 14.84
C VAL A 55 -5.19 1.43 14.73
N LYS A 56 -5.55 2.69 14.98
CA LYS A 56 -4.61 3.83 14.95
C LYS A 56 -3.39 3.63 15.86
N ARG A 57 -3.60 3.11 17.08
CA ARG A 57 -2.51 2.83 18.03
C ARG A 57 -1.58 1.73 17.49
N LEU A 58 -2.12 0.66 16.92
CA LEU A 58 -1.34 -0.44 16.34
C LEU A 58 -0.57 0.01 15.09
N GLN A 59 -1.19 0.82 14.22
CA GLN A 59 -0.51 1.43 13.08
C GLN A 59 0.69 2.27 13.54
N LYS A 60 0.52 3.10 14.59
CA LYS A 60 1.62 3.88 15.17
C LYS A 60 2.73 3.00 15.76
N LEU A 61 2.38 1.86 16.37
CA LEU A 61 3.37 0.88 16.85
C LEU A 61 4.17 0.29 15.68
N ILE A 62 3.53 -0.05 14.57
CA ILE A 62 4.23 -0.54 13.38
C ILE A 62 5.17 0.55 12.85
N THR A 63 4.67 1.75 12.58
CA THR A 63 5.46 2.82 11.93
C THR A 63 6.62 3.33 12.78
N ASN A 64 6.57 3.15 14.11
CA ASN A 64 7.68 3.47 15.01
C ASN A 64 8.64 2.30 15.25
N SER A 65 8.28 1.09 14.83
CA SER A 65 9.09 -0.11 15.08
C SER A 65 10.35 -0.14 14.21
N PHE A 66 11.49 -0.41 14.82
CA PHE A 66 12.73 -0.69 14.09
C PHE A 66 12.55 -1.80 13.05
N TYR A 67 11.89 -2.89 13.40
CA TYR A 67 11.68 -4.03 12.51
C TYR A 67 10.84 -3.66 11.27
N ALA A 68 9.78 -2.87 11.45
CA ALA A 68 8.97 -2.43 10.33
C ALA A 68 9.74 -1.46 9.40
N LYS A 69 10.53 -0.56 9.97
CA LYS A 69 11.44 0.32 9.22
C LYS A 69 12.47 -0.48 8.41
N ALA A 70 13.07 -1.49 9.02
CA ALA A 70 14.02 -2.39 8.36
C ALA A 70 13.36 -3.14 7.19
N ILE A 71 12.16 -3.71 7.38
CA ILE A 71 11.39 -4.39 6.33
C ILE A 71 11.04 -3.41 5.20
N ALA A 72 10.67 -2.18 5.51
CA ALA A 72 10.38 -1.16 4.50
C ALA A 72 11.61 -0.83 3.65
N VAL A 73 12.79 -0.67 4.25
CA VAL A 73 14.05 -0.50 3.53
C VAL A 73 14.38 -1.74 2.70
N LYS A 74 14.26 -2.96 3.28
CA LYS A 74 14.47 -4.23 2.56
C LYS A 74 13.62 -4.30 1.30
N ARG A 75 12.34 -3.95 1.38
CA ARG A 75 11.41 -3.95 0.24
C ARG A 75 11.90 -3.05 -0.90
N VAL A 76 12.46 -1.89 -0.60
CA VAL A 76 12.96 -0.95 -1.62
C VAL A 76 14.19 -1.50 -2.34
N ILE A 77 15.13 -2.06 -1.60
CA ILE A 77 16.39 -2.58 -2.18
C ILE A 77 16.25 -3.95 -2.87
N THR A 78 15.15 -4.65 -2.65
CA THR A 78 14.85 -5.93 -3.34
C THR A 78 13.92 -5.77 -4.53
N ASN A 79 13.32 -4.58 -4.72
CA ASN A 79 12.44 -4.30 -5.84
C ASN A 79 13.24 -4.15 -7.15
N LYS A 80 12.60 -4.43 -8.30
CA LYS A 80 13.18 -4.22 -9.65
C LYS A 80 13.68 -2.79 -9.86
N GLY A 81 13.04 -1.79 -9.25
CA GLY A 81 13.43 -0.38 -9.31
C GLY A 81 14.56 0.05 -8.37
N LYS A 82 15.26 -0.87 -7.70
CA LYS A 82 16.29 -0.57 -6.69
C LYS A 82 17.45 0.32 -7.17
N HIS A 83 17.75 0.28 -8.46
CA HIS A 83 18.81 1.10 -9.08
C HIS A 83 18.27 2.37 -9.78
N THR A 84 16.97 2.65 -9.65
CA THR A 84 16.34 3.83 -10.24
C THR A 84 16.21 4.93 -9.19
N PRO A 85 17.08 5.97 -9.18
CA PRO A 85 17.03 7.04 -8.20
C PRO A 85 15.84 7.96 -8.42
N GLY A 86 15.42 8.64 -7.35
CA GLY A 86 14.47 9.76 -7.40
C GLY A 86 15.12 11.04 -7.93
N ILE A 87 14.57 12.17 -7.52
CA ILE A 87 15.10 13.50 -7.88
C ILE A 87 16.45 13.79 -7.22
N ASP A 88 16.69 13.19 -6.06
CA ASP A 88 17.91 13.32 -5.25
C ASP A 88 19.11 12.55 -5.82
N LYS A 89 18.88 11.71 -6.84
CA LYS A 89 19.87 10.83 -7.47
C LYS A 89 20.52 9.82 -6.50
N VAL A 90 19.93 9.59 -5.32
CA VAL A 90 20.44 8.68 -4.29
C VAL A 90 19.98 7.26 -4.55
N VAL A 91 20.91 6.29 -4.41
CA VAL A 91 20.67 4.85 -4.42
C VAL A 91 21.37 4.25 -3.18
N TRP A 92 20.78 3.22 -2.57
CA TRP A 92 21.35 2.57 -1.38
C TRP A 92 22.07 1.28 -1.78
N GLU A 93 23.36 1.35 -1.88
CA GLU A 93 24.19 0.20 -2.30
C GLU A 93 24.84 -0.50 -1.10
N THR A 94 25.40 0.29 -0.17
CA THR A 94 26.13 -0.26 0.97
C THR A 94 25.23 -0.60 2.16
N ASP A 95 25.70 -1.44 3.06
CA ASP A 95 24.99 -1.77 4.31
C ASP A 95 24.90 -0.56 5.25
N GLU A 96 25.84 0.37 5.12
CA GLU A 96 25.80 1.63 5.85
C GLU A 96 24.68 2.54 5.36
N ASP A 97 24.47 2.63 4.03
CA ASP A 97 23.35 3.40 3.46
C ASP A 97 22.01 2.86 3.95
N LYS A 98 21.86 1.53 3.95
CA LYS A 98 20.64 0.85 4.42
C LYS A 98 20.38 1.09 5.91
N SER A 99 21.43 1.04 6.73
CA SER A 99 21.32 1.31 8.18
C SER A 99 20.95 2.78 8.44
N LYS A 100 21.59 3.73 7.74
CA LYS A 100 21.23 5.16 7.80
C LYS A 100 19.80 5.41 7.30
N ALA A 101 19.35 4.69 6.28
CA ALA A 101 17.99 4.80 5.78
C ALA A 101 16.95 4.41 6.83
N ILE A 102 17.18 3.33 7.61
CA ILE A 102 16.31 2.93 8.72
C ILE A 102 16.24 4.04 9.78
N GLU A 103 17.37 4.64 10.15
CA GLU A 103 17.42 5.73 11.15
C GLU A 103 16.65 6.97 10.67
N LYS A 104 16.73 7.30 9.37
CA LYS A 104 16.03 8.43 8.76
C LYS A 104 14.53 8.22 8.59
N LEU A 105 14.01 7.00 8.73
CA LEU A 105 12.56 6.72 8.69
C LEU A 105 11.90 7.16 10.00
N ASP A 106 11.77 8.47 10.16
CA ASP A 106 11.05 9.09 11.27
C ASP A 106 9.77 9.77 10.76
N THR A 107 8.63 9.19 11.12
CA THR A 107 7.32 9.72 10.70
C THR A 107 7.07 11.13 11.21
N SER A 108 7.66 11.55 12.34
CA SER A 108 7.46 12.88 12.93
C SER A 108 8.18 13.99 12.15
N LYS A 109 9.35 13.66 11.58
CA LYS A 109 10.24 14.60 10.86
C LYS A 109 10.16 14.45 9.34
N TYR A 110 9.31 13.56 8.86
CA TYR A 110 9.25 13.25 7.44
C TYR A 110 8.69 14.40 6.60
N HIS A 111 9.37 14.66 5.47
CA HIS A 111 8.96 15.56 4.40
C HIS A 111 9.18 14.88 3.07
N ALA A 112 8.10 14.74 2.29
CA ALA A 112 8.15 14.12 0.96
C ALA A 112 8.89 15.03 -0.02
N GLN A 113 9.71 14.40 -0.88
CA GLN A 113 10.35 15.09 -1.99
C GLN A 113 9.49 15.01 -3.26
N PRO A 114 9.60 16.01 -4.16
CA PRO A 114 8.91 15.93 -5.45
C PRO A 114 9.31 14.68 -6.23
N LEU A 115 8.37 14.14 -7.00
CA LEU A 115 8.62 13.00 -7.86
C LEU A 115 9.47 13.38 -9.07
N ARG A 116 10.37 12.51 -9.49
CA ARG A 116 11.05 12.66 -10.78
C ARG A 116 10.15 12.12 -11.90
N ARG A 117 9.70 12.97 -12.81
CA ARG A 117 8.86 12.57 -13.94
C ARG A 117 9.70 11.86 -15.01
N VAL A 118 9.23 10.71 -15.44
CA VAL A 118 9.72 9.98 -16.61
C VAL A 118 8.55 9.52 -17.46
N TYR A 119 8.81 9.28 -18.74
CA TYR A 119 7.78 8.86 -19.68
C TYR A 119 8.13 7.47 -20.22
N ILE A 120 7.21 6.52 -20.06
CA ILE A 120 7.35 5.13 -20.52
C ILE A 120 6.47 4.94 -21.75
N GLU A 121 6.97 4.28 -22.77
CA GLU A 121 6.20 3.94 -23.97
C GLU A 121 5.09 2.94 -23.62
N LYS A 122 3.87 3.19 -24.12
CA LYS A 122 2.78 2.23 -24.05
C LYS A 122 2.92 1.24 -25.19
N TYR A 123 2.85 -0.05 -24.85
CA TYR A 123 2.89 -1.10 -25.89
C TYR A 123 1.81 -0.87 -26.96
N GLY A 124 2.20 -0.81 -28.23
CA GLY A 124 1.29 -0.64 -29.37
C GLY A 124 0.66 0.75 -29.52
N LYS A 125 1.07 1.77 -28.73
CA LYS A 125 0.54 3.15 -28.82
C LYS A 125 1.67 4.17 -28.93
N LYS A 126 1.41 5.26 -29.68
CA LYS A 126 2.35 6.40 -29.78
C LYS A 126 2.41 7.25 -28.48
N GLU A 127 1.40 7.14 -27.65
CA GLU A 127 1.32 7.88 -26.39
C GLU A 127 2.25 7.30 -25.33
N LYS A 128 2.90 8.17 -24.58
CA LYS A 128 3.75 7.80 -23.45
C LYS A 128 2.96 7.87 -22.13
N ARG A 129 3.21 6.93 -21.24
CA ARG A 129 2.65 6.94 -19.89
C ARG A 129 3.57 7.73 -18.96
N PRO A 130 3.10 8.79 -18.31
CA PRO A 130 3.88 9.50 -17.30
C PRO A 130 4.02 8.65 -16.05
N LEU A 131 5.23 8.56 -15.51
CA LEU A 131 5.54 7.86 -14.26
C LEU A 131 6.26 8.82 -13.32
N GLY A 132 5.82 8.87 -12.06
CA GLY A 132 6.47 9.62 -11.00
C GLY A 132 7.39 8.72 -10.18
N ILE A 133 8.68 8.98 -10.17
CA ILE A 133 9.66 8.18 -9.42
C ILE A 133 9.98 8.88 -8.10
N PRO A 134 9.56 8.33 -6.94
CA PRO A 134 9.90 8.85 -5.62
C PRO A 134 11.38 8.60 -5.29
N THR A 135 11.93 9.34 -4.35
CA THR A 135 13.25 9.05 -3.78
C THR A 135 13.25 7.68 -3.09
N MET A 136 14.43 7.11 -2.84
CA MET A 136 14.54 5.85 -2.09
C MET A 136 13.92 5.99 -0.69
N GLN A 137 14.13 7.15 -0.04
CA GLN A 137 13.58 7.45 1.27
C GLN A 137 12.05 7.53 1.26
N ASP A 138 11.46 8.16 0.23
CA ASP A 138 10.01 8.25 0.07
C ASP A 138 9.39 6.88 -0.20
N ARG A 139 10.03 6.03 -1.03
CA ARG A 139 9.59 4.64 -1.25
C ARG A 139 9.60 3.84 0.03
N ALA A 140 10.65 4.01 0.86
CA ALA A 140 10.72 3.32 2.14
C ALA A 140 9.66 3.83 3.13
N MET A 141 9.39 5.13 3.16
CA MET A 141 8.30 5.69 3.96
C MET A 141 6.93 5.19 3.47
N GLN A 142 6.70 5.16 2.17
CA GLN A 142 5.49 4.56 1.59
C GLN A 142 5.37 3.07 1.96
N GLY A 143 6.47 2.31 1.88
CA GLY A 143 6.51 0.92 2.30
C GLY A 143 6.19 0.73 3.78
N LEU A 144 6.70 1.61 4.64
CA LEU A 144 6.42 1.60 6.08
C LEU A 144 4.95 1.90 6.39
N MET A 145 4.39 2.92 5.74
CA MET A 145 2.97 3.26 5.87
C MET A 145 2.07 2.14 5.33
N LEU A 146 2.49 1.49 4.24
CA LEU A 146 1.77 0.37 3.65
C LEU A 146 1.72 -0.85 4.59
N LEU A 147 2.80 -1.18 5.30
CA LEU A 147 2.78 -2.26 6.32
C LEU A 147 1.70 -2.04 7.39
N ALA A 148 1.40 -0.78 7.71
CA ALA A 148 0.38 -0.42 8.70
C ALA A 148 -1.04 -0.33 8.10
N LEU A 149 -1.17 -0.02 6.80
CA LEU A 149 -2.46 0.18 6.12
C LEU A 149 -2.99 -1.09 5.45
N GLU A 150 -2.12 -1.91 4.88
CA GLU A 150 -2.47 -3.13 4.14
C GLU A 150 -3.44 -4.07 4.91
N PRO A 151 -3.24 -4.33 6.24
CA PRO A 151 -4.19 -5.15 6.98
C PRO A 151 -5.61 -4.56 7.06
N VAL A 152 -5.73 -3.24 7.04
CA VAL A 152 -7.05 -2.57 7.00
C VAL A 152 -7.64 -2.73 5.61
N ALA A 153 -6.89 -2.40 4.56
CA ALA A 153 -7.34 -2.49 3.18
C ALA A 153 -7.81 -3.89 2.79
N GLU A 154 -7.09 -4.94 3.24
CA GLU A 154 -7.50 -6.32 2.96
C GLU A 154 -8.69 -6.79 3.81
N THR A 155 -8.90 -6.22 4.99
CA THR A 155 -10.04 -6.59 5.85
C THR A 155 -11.35 -5.94 5.39
N THR A 156 -11.28 -4.73 4.81
CA THR A 156 -12.44 -3.97 4.33
C THR A 156 -12.69 -4.14 2.82
N ALA A 157 -11.85 -4.91 2.14
CA ALA A 157 -11.90 -5.10 0.69
C ALA A 157 -13.17 -5.78 0.21
N ASP A 158 -13.66 -5.40 -0.95
CA ASP A 158 -14.63 -6.18 -1.71
C ASP A 158 -14.05 -7.57 -2.02
N ARG A 159 -14.89 -8.62 -1.88
CA ARG A 159 -14.43 -10.01 -1.97
C ARG A 159 -13.85 -10.37 -3.33
N VAL A 160 -14.37 -9.76 -4.36
CA VAL A 160 -14.05 -10.03 -5.76
C VAL A 160 -13.14 -8.95 -6.39
N SER A 161 -12.45 -8.20 -5.56
CA SER A 161 -11.42 -7.26 -5.98
C SER A 161 -10.05 -7.96 -6.03
N PHE A 162 -9.44 -8.07 -7.21
CA PHE A 162 -8.18 -8.82 -7.43
C PHE A 162 -6.97 -7.91 -7.68
N GLY A 163 -7.17 -6.76 -8.30
CA GLY A 163 -6.11 -5.88 -8.72
C GLY A 163 -5.24 -5.34 -7.60
N PHE A 164 -3.92 -5.36 -7.78
CA PHE A 164 -2.91 -4.85 -6.84
C PHE A 164 -2.97 -5.39 -5.41
N ARG A 165 -3.70 -6.48 -5.18
CA ARG A 165 -3.81 -7.10 -3.86
C ARG A 165 -2.77 -8.19 -3.66
N ARG A 166 -2.30 -8.28 -2.43
CA ARG A 166 -1.33 -9.30 -2.05
C ARG A 166 -1.97 -10.68 -2.11
N ASN A 167 -1.24 -11.66 -2.64
CA ASN A 167 -1.69 -13.04 -2.79
C ASN A 167 -2.96 -13.20 -3.66
N ARG A 168 -3.25 -12.25 -4.54
CA ARG A 168 -4.26 -12.35 -5.59
C ARG A 168 -3.59 -12.11 -6.94
N SER A 169 -4.01 -12.84 -7.94
CA SER A 169 -3.43 -12.80 -9.28
C SER A 169 -4.49 -12.66 -10.37
N ALA A 170 -4.06 -12.37 -11.58
CA ALA A 170 -4.95 -12.39 -12.74
C ALA A 170 -5.52 -13.80 -12.99
N GLN A 171 -4.77 -14.86 -12.66
CA GLN A 171 -5.22 -16.25 -12.77
C GLN A 171 -6.39 -16.52 -11.82
N ASP A 172 -6.33 -16.03 -10.58
CA ASP A 172 -7.43 -16.17 -9.62
C ASP A 172 -8.71 -15.47 -10.13
N ALA A 173 -8.55 -14.28 -10.71
CA ALA A 173 -9.65 -13.55 -11.34
C ALA A 173 -10.25 -14.33 -12.52
N MET A 174 -9.41 -14.87 -13.40
CA MET A 174 -9.84 -15.69 -14.55
C MET A 174 -10.55 -16.97 -14.10
N GLU A 175 -10.03 -17.66 -13.10
CA GLU A 175 -10.70 -18.85 -12.53
C GLU A 175 -12.07 -18.49 -11.94
N TYR A 176 -12.16 -17.34 -11.28
CA TYR A 176 -13.44 -16.87 -10.73
C TYR A 176 -14.44 -16.54 -11.84
N ILE A 177 -14.02 -15.83 -12.89
CA ILE A 177 -14.85 -15.56 -14.08
C ILE A 177 -15.34 -16.86 -14.70
N PHE A 178 -14.43 -17.82 -14.91
CA PHE A 178 -14.79 -19.12 -15.47
C PHE A 178 -15.87 -19.83 -14.64
N LYS A 179 -15.70 -19.90 -13.31
CA LYS A 179 -16.70 -20.51 -12.41
C LYS A 179 -18.08 -19.86 -12.49
N LEU A 180 -18.13 -18.55 -12.74
CA LEU A 180 -19.39 -17.81 -12.87
C LEU A 180 -20.07 -18.00 -14.22
N LEU A 181 -19.30 -18.10 -15.31
CA LEU A 181 -19.83 -18.04 -16.68
C LEU A 181 -19.89 -19.38 -17.40
N ALA A 182 -19.25 -20.44 -16.91
CA ALA A 182 -19.11 -21.72 -17.62
C ALA A 182 -20.36 -22.59 -17.63
N ARG A 183 -21.38 -22.28 -16.85
CA ARG A 183 -22.60 -23.14 -16.76
C ARG A 183 -23.68 -22.64 -17.71
N LYS A 184 -24.52 -23.58 -18.21
CA LYS A 184 -25.68 -23.24 -19.05
C LYS A 184 -26.68 -22.27 -18.39
N THR A 185 -26.73 -22.27 -17.05
CA THR A 185 -27.56 -21.39 -16.22
C THR A 185 -26.86 -20.10 -15.82
N SER A 186 -25.66 -19.87 -16.31
CA SER A 186 -24.90 -18.66 -15.99
C SER A 186 -25.53 -17.40 -16.61
N PRO A 187 -25.26 -16.22 -16.04
CA PRO A 187 -25.69 -14.95 -16.62
C PRO A 187 -25.21 -14.79 -18.08
N GLN A 188 -26.11 -14.35 -18.95
CA GLN A 188 -25.79 -14.13 -20.38
C GLN A 188 -25.34 -12.69 -20.67
N TRP A 189 -25.56 -11.77 -19.75
CA TRP A 189 -25.18 -10.37 -19.89
C TRP A 189 -23.95 -10.07 -19.04
N ILE A 190 -22.95 -9.46 -19.67
CA ILE A 190 -21.70 -9.01 -19.03
C ILE A 190 -21.57 -7.54 -19.32
N LEU A 191 -21.39 -6.74 -18.26
CA LEU A 191 -21.01 -5.33 -18.36
C LEU A 191 -19.51 -5.23 -18.08
N GLU A 192 -18.73 -4.79 -19.07
CA GLU A 192 -17.33 -4.42 -18.91
C GLU A 192 -17.23 -2.91 -18.78
N GLY A 193 -16.54 -2.44 -17.76
CA GLY A 193 -16.32 -1.01 -17.50
C GLY A 193 -14.88 -0.72 -17.15
N ASP A 194 -14.34 0.37 -17.68
CA ASP A 194 -13.01 0.90 -17.36
C ASP A 194 -13.10 2.34 -16.87
N ILE A 195 -12.32 2.66 -15.83
CA ILE A 195 -12.27 4.02 -15.27
C ILE A 195 -11.14 4.76 -15.95
N LYS A 196 -11.53 5.67 -16.87
CA LYS A 196 -10.56 6.51 -17.58
C LYS A 196 -9.76 7.36 -16.58
N TRP A 197 -8.42 7.22 -16.62
CA TRP A 197 -7.48 7.94 -15.76
C TRP A 197 -7.77 7.80 -14.26
N CYS A 198 -8.12 6.61 -13.82
CA CYS A 198 -8.49 6.32 -12.44
C CYS A 198 -7.51 6.94 -11.42
N PHE A 199 -6.19 6.70 -11.58
CA PHE A 199 -5.17 7.21 -10.67
C PHE A 199 -5.02 8.74 -10.71
N ASP A 200 -5.38 9.39 -11.79
CA ASP A 200 -5.12 10.81 -12.01
C ASP A 200 -6.22 11.70 -11.40
N HIS A 201 -7.43 11.16 -11.19
CA HIS A 201 -8.60 11.93 -10.75
C HIS A 201 -9.18 11.52 -9.38
N ILE A 202 -8.48 10.70 -8.59
CA ILE A 202 -8.94 10.39 -7.23
C ILE A 202 -8.86 11.67 -6.37
N SER A 203 -9.99 12.05 -5.75
CA SER A 203 -10.06 13.21 -4.87
C SER A 203 -9.13 13.10 -3.67
N HIS A 204 -8.21 14.04 -3.50
CA HIS A 204 -7.36 14.14 -2.32
C HIS A 204 -8.17 14.34 -1.03
N GLU A 205 -9.23 15.13 -1.10
CA GLU A 205 -10.10 15.39 0.04
C GLU A 205 -10.80 14.11 0.49
N TRP A 206 -11.36 13.36 -0.46
CA TRP A 206 -11.99 12.08 -0.15
C TRP A 206 -10.99 11.11 0.50
N MET A 207 -9.81 10.94 -0.10
CA MET A 207 -8.78 10.06 0.46
C MET A 207 -8.36 10.49 1.87
N LEU A 208 -8.12 11.78 2.08
CA LEU A 208 -7.77 12.33 3.39
C LEU A 208 -8.92 12.22 4.40
N GLY A 209 -10.16 12.22 3.99
CA GLY A 209 -11.33 11.99 4.84
C GLY A 209 -11.47 10.53 5.26
N ASN A 210 -11.38 9.62 4.31
CA ASN A 210 -11.87 8.25 4.45
C ASN A 210 -10.78 7.19 4.73
N ILE A 211 -9.57 7.31 4.16
CA ILE A 211 -8.53 6.29 4.33
C ILE A 211 -7.93 6.35 5.74
N PRO A 212 -7.98 5.29 6.57
CA PRO A 212 -7.55 5.30 7.95
C PRO A 212 -6.02 5.15 8.11
N THR A 213 -5.29 6.21 7.82
CA THR A 213 -3.83 6.29 7.93
C THR A 213 -3.39 7.65 8.53
N ASP A 214 -2.09 7.87 8.73
CA ASP A 214 -1.55 9.18 9.13
C ASP A 214 -1.80 10.21 8.03
N LYS A 215 -2.76 11.13 8.29
CA LYS A 215 -3.21 12.12 7.31
C LYS A 215 -2.14 13.15 6.94
N ARG A 216 -1.20 13.42 7.87
CA ARG A 216 -0.09 14.34 7.63
C ARG A 216 0.87 13.78 6.59
N ILE A 217 1.27 12.51 6.76
CA ILE A 217 2.17 11.83 5.82
C ILE A 217 1.47 11.59 4.48
N MET A 218 0.21 11.14 4.52
CA MET A 218 -0.58 10.94 3.31
C MET A 218 -0.71 12.22 2.48
N ARG A 219 -1.01 13.36 3.12
CA ARG A 219 -1.08 14.66 2.44
C ARG A 219 0.24 15.00 1.75
N GLN A 220 1.37 14.69 2.36
CA GLN A 220 2.67 14.91 1.75
C GLN A 220 2.89 14.02 0.51
N PHE A 221 2.51 12.74 0.55
CA PHE A 221 2.59 11.88 -0.63
C PHE A 221 1.73 12.38 -1.78
N LEU A 222 0.53 12.85 -1.48
CA LEU A 222 -0.41 13.34 -2.49
C LEU A 222 -0.01 14.69 -3.08
N LYS A 223 0.58 15.58 -2.26
CA LYS A 223 0.87 16.97 -2.62
C LYS A 223 2.35 17.27 -2.85
N CYS A 224 3.22 16.25 -2.93
CA CYS A 224 4.66 16.48 -3.15
C CYS A 224 5.00 17.07 -4.52
N GLY A 225 4.08 17.02 -5.48
CA GLY A 225 4.33 17.45 -6.84
C GLY A 225 5.30 16.56 -7.61
N TYR A 226 5.64 16.99 -8.81
CA TYR A 226 6.65 16.32 -9.62
C TYR A 226 7.50 17.32 -10.38
N VAL A 227 8.75 16.92 -10.66
CA VAL A 227 9.66 17.71 -11.48
C VAL A 227 9.76 17.09 -12.86
N ASP A 228 9.44 17.89 -13.87
CA ASP A 228 9.62 17.58 -15.29
C ASP A 228 10.50 18.65 -15.93
N ARG A 229 11.57 18.25 -16.63
CA ARG A 229 12.52 19.16 -17.31
C ARG A 229 12.99 20.33 -16.44
N ARG A 230 13.28 20.04 -15.15
CA ARG A 230 13.73 21.00 -14.10
C ARG A 230 12.65 21.96 -13.59
N THR A 231 11.40 21.81 -14.02
CA THR A 231 10.27 22.62 -13.51
C THR A 231 9.44 21.79 -12.55
N LEU A 232 9.09 22.36 -11.39
CA LEU A 232 8.23 21.77 -10.39
C LEU A 232 6.76 22.04 -10.75
N PHE A 233 5.96 20.99 -10.80
CA PHE A 233 4.52 21.05 -11.01
C PHE A 233 3.80 20.56 -9.74
N PRO A 234 2.78 21.26 -9.28
CA PRO A 234 1.94 20.82 -8.17
C PRO A 234 1.10 19.60 -8.56
N THR A 235 0.62 18.86 -7.55
CA THR A 235 -0.36 17.80 -7.70
C THR A 235 -1.60 18.17 -6.88
N GLU A 236 -2.73 18.40 -7.52
CA GLU A 236 -3.96 18.86 -6.87
C GLU A 236 -4.96 17.72 -6.66
N GLU A 237 -4.94 16.70 -7.51
CA GLU A 237 -5.74 15.49 -7.44
C GLU A 237 -4.94 14.26 -7.87
N GLY A 238 -5.53 13.09 -7.71
CA GLY A 238 -4.93 11.83 -8.12
C GLY A 238 -3.93 11.26 -7.10
N SER A 239 -3.50 10.05 -7.40
CA SER A 239 -2.45 9.36 -6.66
C SER A 239 -1.26 9.08 -7.58
N PRO A 240 -0.02 9.41 -7.19
CA PRO A 240 1.13 9.32 -8.08
C PRO A 240 1.33 7.92 -8.66
N GLN A 241 1.31 7.79 -9.99
CA GLN A 241 1.64 6.53 -10.65
C GLN A 241 3.14 6.23 -10.44
N GLY A 242 3.41 5.07 -9.83
CA GLY A 242 4.78 4.62 -9.50
C GLY A 242 5.12 4.63 -8.01
N GLY A 243 4.23 5.15 -7.15
CA GLY A 243 4.35 5.02 -5.70
C GLY A 243 3.96 3.61 -5.21
N LEU A 244 4.65 3.11 -4.18
CA LEU A 244 4.35 1.79 -3.60
C LEU A 244 2.97 1.70 -2.94
N ILE A 245 2.47 2.81 -2.40
CA ILE A 245 1.20 2.87 -1.66
C ILE A 245 0.01 3.27 -2.52
N SER A 246 0.23 3.88 -3.69
CA SER A 246 -0.82 4.40 -4.56
C SER A 246 -1.85 3.35 -4.99
N PRO A 247 -1.46 2.11 -5.33
CA PRO A 247 -2.44 1.06 -5.64
C PRO A 247 -3.38 0.75 -4.47
N THR A 248 -2.87 0.75 -3.25
CA THR A 248 -3.70 0.51 -2.05
C THR A 248 -4.66 1.68 -1.79
N TYR A 249 -4.24 2.91 -2.06
CA TYR A 249 -5.15 4.06 -1.99
C TYR A 249 -6.27 3.97 -3.03
N ALA A 250 -5.93 3.60 -4.26
CA ALA A 250 -6.93 3.39 -5.32
C ALA A 250 -7.93 2.27 -4.93
N ASN A 251 -7.44 1.13 -4.45
CA ASN A 251 -8.30 0.05 -3.99
C ASN A 251 -9.25 0.50 -2.87
N LEU A 252 -8.74 1.16 -1.83
CA LEU A 252 -9.58 1.68 -0.74
C LEU A 252 -10.62 2.72 -1.21
N THR A 253 -10.34 3.41 -2.31
CA THR A 253 -11.30 4.37 -2.90
C THR A 253 -12.40 3.66 -3.67
N LEU A 254 -12.10 2.52 -4.28
CA LEU A 254 -13.02 1.72 -5.08
C LEU A 254 -13.76 0.64 -4.28
N ASP A 255 -13.26 0.28 -3.10
CA ASP A 255 -13.91 -0.68 -2.21
C ASP A 255 -15.29 -0.17 -1.77
N GLY A 256 -16.27 -1.08 -1.65
CA GLY A 256 -17.67 -0.80 -1.36
C GLY A 256 -18.55 -0.74 -2.61
N MET A 257 -18.01 -0.89 -3.80
CA MET A 257 -18.80 -0.95 -5.04
C MET A 257 -19.69 -2.18 -5.07
N GLU A 258 -19.21 -3.35 -4.57
CA GLU A 258 -20.00 -4.57 -4.46
C GLU A 258 -21.23 -4.36 -3.58
N GLU A 259 -21.06 -3.76 -2.40
CA GLU A 259 -22.16 -3.45 -1.48
C GLU A 259 -23.17 -2.48 -2.10
N LEU A 260 -22.69 -1.43 -2.76
CA LEU A 260 -23.53 -0.44 -3.43
C LEU A 260 -24.41 -1.09 -4.51
N LEU A 261 -23.84 -1.95 -5.34
CA LEU A 261 -24.54 -2.65 -6.42
C LEU A 261 -25.53 -3.68 -5.86
N LEU A 262 -25.17 -4.45 -4.86
CA LEU A 262 -26.05 -5.40 -4.20
C LEU A 262 -27.24 -4.69 -3.52
N LYS A 263 -27.02 -3.52 -2.95
CA LYS A 263 -28.08 -2.72 -2.34
C LYS A 263 -29.06 -2.15 -3.37
N LYS A 264 -28.54 -1.75 -4.54
CA LYS A 264 -29.35 -1.17 -5.63
C LYS A 264 -30.08 -2.24 -6.44
N TYR A 265 -29.48 -3.41 -6.60
CA TYR A 265 -29.98 -4.52 -7.43
C TYR A 265 -30.08 -5.78 -6.58
N SER A 266 -30.97 -5.79 -5.57
CA SER A 266 -31.14 -6.95 -4.73
C SER A 266 -31.68 -8.16 -5.51
N ALA A 267 -31.16 -9.34 -5.27
CA ALA A 267 -31.50 -10.59 -5.97
C ALA A 267 -32.99 -10.96 -5.89
N SER A 268 -33.71 -10.46 -4.90
CA SER A 268 -35.16 -10.73 -4.70
C SER A 268 -36.06 -10.04 -5.69
N SER A 269 -35.61 -8.98 -6.38
CA SER A 269 -36.46 -8.18 -7.26
C SER A 269 -36.25 -8.44 -8.76
N THR A 270 -35.14 -9.05 -9.16
CA THR A 270 -34.72 -9.09 -10.57
C THR A 270 -34.33 -10.47 -11.09
N GLY A 271 -34.18 -11.49 -10.23
CA GLY A 271 -33.71 -12.81 -10.67
C GLY A 271 -32.27 -12.83 -11.22
N TYR A 272 -31.52 -11.74 -11.09
CA TYR A 272 -30.14 -11.63 -11.58
C TYR A 272 -29.13 -11.85 -10.45
N THR A 273 -28.07 -12.61 -10.73
CA THR A 273 -26.88 -12.70 -9.88
C THR A 273 -25.90 -11.63 -10.34
N LEU A 274 -25.74 -10.58 -9.54
CA LEU A 274 -24.73 -9.57 -9.80
C LEU A 274 -23.40 -10.10 -9.28
N SER A 275 -22.39 -10.15 -10.14
CA SER A 275 -21.01 -10.40 -9.76
C SER A 275 -20.13 -9.30 -10.30
N LEU A 276 -19.42 -8.64 -9.40
CA LEU A 276 -18.45 -7.61 -9.74
C LEU A 276 -17.05 -8.20 -9.64
N ILE A 277 -16.22 -8.01 -10.67
CA ILE A 277 -14.82 -8.38 -10.65
C ILE A 277 -14.01 -7.14 -10.95
N HIS A 278 -13.19 -6.73 -10.01
CA HIS A 278 -12.28 -5.61 -10.18
C HIS A 278 -10.89 -6.13 -10.54
N ILE A 279 -10.48 -5.87 -11.79
CA ILE A 279 -9.16 -6.20 -12.34
C ILE A 279 -8.52 -4.88 -12.76
N SER A 280 -7.38 -4.52 -12.17
CA SER A 280 -6.64 -3.30 -12.50
C SER A 280 -5.25 -3.61 -13.03
#